data_f339075fd9d9a734242b938d6ad9682c
#
_entry.id   f339075fd9d9a734242b938d6ad9682c
#
_cell.length_a   1.000
_cell.length_b   1.000
_cell.length_c   1.000
_cell.angle_alpha   90.00
_cell.angle_beta   90.00
_cell.angle_gamma   90.00
#
_symmetry.space_group_name_H-M   'P 1'
#
loop_
_entity.id
_entity.type
_entity.pdbx_description
1 polymer ?
#
loop_
_entity_poly.entity_id
_entity_poly.type
_entity_poly.pdbx_seq_one_letter_code
_entity_poly.pdbx_strand_id
1 'polypeptide(L)'
;MSDVASELSSAKRRIIERLKRADTATAPELAAEFGLTDTAIRQHLEALENAELVERVTAPSSGRGRPPVHWRLAASASSLFADRHSDLTVELIVSIRDALGEEALEAVVRTRAERQLATYRVAIDDTASVSDRVHRIAELRSAEGYLAEAVESDGHMTLVEHHCPIRDAADSCAGLCSAELNLFQKALGPDVTVARDKHLLDGGQRCSYRITLR
;
A
#
# COMPACT_ATOMS: atom_id res chain seq x y z
N MET A 1 4.07 0.60 -7.25
CA MET A 1 3.49 1.95 -7.43
C MET A 1 4.52 3.07 -7.62
N SER A 2 5.82 2.77 -7.71
CA SER A 2 6.88 3.77 -7.99
C SER A 2 7.05 4.16 -9.46
N ASP A 3 6.30 3.58 -10.38
CA ASP A 3 6.52 3.75 -11.83
C ASP A 3 5.97 5.08 -12.38
N VAL A 4 4.84 5.55 -11.89
CA VAL A 4 4.19 6.78 -12.39
C VAL A 4 5.05 8.03 -12.13
N ALA A 5 5.77 8.07 -11.03
CA ALA A 5 6.65 9.22 -10.70
C ALA A 5 7.88 9.28 -11.61
N SER A 6 8.38 8.13 -12.10
CA SER A 6 9.55 8.06 -13.00
C SER A 6 9.20 8.43 -14.45
N GLU A 7 7.95 8.24 -14.87
CA GLU A 7 7.45 8.53 -16.21
C GLU A 7 7.03 9.99 -16.41
N LEU A 8 6.94 10.78 -15.34
CA LEU A 8 6.57 12.19 -15.45
C LEU A 8 7.70 13.04 -16.04
N SER A 9 7.40 13.74 -17.14
CA SER A 9 8.32 14.74 -17.67
C SER A 9 8.63 15.83 -16.64
N SER A 10 9.79 16.49 -16.78
CA SER A 10 10.20 17.57 -15.87
C SER A 10 9.16 18.69 -15.75
N ALA A 11 8.47 19.03 -16.84
CA ALA A 11 7.40 20.03 -16.84
C ALA A 11 6.18 19.59 -16.01
N LYS A 12 5.73 18.34 -16.17
CA LYS A 12 4.62 17.78 -15.38
C LYS A 12 4.96 17.74 -13.89
N ARG A 13 6.18 17.35 -13.52
CA ARG A 13 6.65 17.32 -12.13
C ARG A 13 6.63 18.73 -11.52
N ARG A 14 7.12 19.74 -12.22
CA ARG A 14 7.08 21.14 -11.76
C ARG A 14 5.64 21.64 -11.56
N ILE A 15 4.69 21.26 -12.43
CA ILE A 15 3.28 21.60 -12.27
C ILE A 15 2.73 20.97 -10.98
N ILE A 16 2.97 19.68 -10.75
CA ILE A 16 2.54 18.97 -9.54
C ILE A 16 3.09 19.62 -8.28
N GLU A 17 4.40 19.90 -8.24
CA GLU A 17 5.04 20.56 -7.11
C GLU A 17 4.49 21.97 -6.85
N ARG A 18 4.19 22.72 -7.92
CA ARG A 18 3.61 24.05 -7.80
C ARG A 18 2.20 24.02 -7.26
N LEU A 19 1.36 23.09 -7.77
CA LEU A 19 0.00 22.90 -7.26
C LEU A 19 -0.01 22.41 -5.81
N LYS A 20 0.99 21.61 -5.39
CA LYS A 20 1.13 21.18 -3.99
C LYS A 20 1.37 22.35 -3.04
N ARG A 21 2.10 23.38 -3.50
CA ARG A 21 2.44 24.54 -2.66
C ARG A 21 1.38 25.65 -2.64
N ALA A 22 0.54 25.71 -3.66
CA ALA A 22 -0.39 26.82 -3.85
C ALA A 22 -1.86 26.46 -3.87
N ASP A 23 -2.20 25.22 -3.50
CA ASP A 23 -3.54 24.66 -3.53
C ASP A 23 -4.19 24.66 -4.92
N THR A 24 -4.18 25.81 -5.63
CA THR A 24 -4.71 25.94 -6.97
C THR A 24 -3.81 26.82 -7.84
N ALA A 25 -3.87 26.66 -9.17
CA ALA A 25 -3.30 27.55 -10.14
C ALA A 25 -4.08 27.49 -11.47
N THR A 26 -4.00 28.55 -12.26
CA THR A 26 -4.51 28.62 -13.64
C THR A 26 -3.41 28.28 -14.64
N ALA A 27 -3.79 27.85 -15.85
CA ALA A 27 -2.82 27.60 -16.91
C ALA A 27 -1.97 28.85 -17.29
N PRO A 28 -2.53 30.08 -17.39
CA PRO A 28 -1.74 31.28 -17.61
C PRO A 28 -0.71 31.57 -16.51
N GLU A 29 -1.06 31.38 -15.22
CA GLU A 29 -0.12 31.56 -14.09
C GLU A 29 1.06 30.60 -14.19
N LEU A 30 0.78 29.32 -14.45
CA LEU A 30 1.82 28.30 -14.63
C LEU A 30 2.69 28.58 -15.87
N ALA A 31 2.06 29.05 -16.97
CA ALA A 31 2.79 29.40 -18.19
C ALA A 31 3.77 30.55 -17.97
N ALA A 32 3.31 31.60 -17.27
CA ALA A 32 4.15 32.75 -16.92
C ALA A 32 5.31 32.35 -15.99
N GLU A 33 5.04 31.54 -14.96
CA GLU A 33 6.05 31.10 -13.99
C GLU A 33 7.11 30.18 -14.61
N PHE A 34 6.70 29.31 -15.54
CA PHE A 34 7.62 28.31 -16.12
C PHE A 34 8.28 28.75 -17.43
N GLY A 35 7.89 29.88 -17.98
CA GLY A 35 8.38 30.36 -19.27
C GLY A 35 7.90 29.50 -20.44
N LEU A 36 6.73 28.93 -20.35
CA LEU A 36 6.09 28.08 -21.35
C LEU A 36 4.87 28.78 -21.95
N THR A 37 4.38 28.25 -23.08
CA THR A 37 3.11 28.75 -23.65
C THR A 37 1.90 28.22 -22.87
N ASP A 38 0.81 29.00 -22.83
CA ASP A 38 -0.45 28.58 -22.24
C ASP A 38 -0.96 27.26 -22.86
N THR A 39 -0.79 27.08 -24.15
CA THR A 39 -1.16 25.85 -24.86
C THR A 39 -0.36 24.65 -24.37
N ALA A 40 0.96 24.79 -24.19
CA ALA A 40 1.79 23.68 -23.69
C ALA A 40 1.40 23.31 -22.25
N ILE A 41 1.14 24.29 -21.39
CA ILE A 41 0.68 24.03 -20.02
C ILE A 41 -0.68 23.32 -20.02
N ARG A 42 -1.63 23.75 -20.87
CA ARG A 42 -2.94 23.05 -20.98
C ARG A 42 -2.79 21.60 -21.40
N GLN A 43 -1.91 21.31 -22.37
CA GLN A 43 -1.65 19.92 -22.77
C GLN A 43 -1.07 19.08 -21.62
N HIS A 44 -0.16 19.66 -20.81
CA HIS A 44 0.36 18.98 -19.63
C HIS A 44 -0.73 18.76 -18.57
N LEU A 45 -1.57 19.75 -18.30
CA LEU A 45 -2.66 19.65 -17.33
C LEU A 45 -3.72 18.64 -17.77
N GLU A 46 -4.09 18.60 -19.05
CA GLU A 46 -5.00 17.62 -19.61
C GLU A 46 -4.43 16.18 -19.49
N ALA A 47 -3.14 16.01 -19.78
CA ALA A 47 -2.48 14.73 -19.60
C ALA A 47 -2.41 14.28 -18.11
N LEU A 48 -2.23 15.23 -17.19
CA LEU A 48 -2.27 14.96 -15.75
C LEU A 48 -3.69 14.69 -15.25
N GLU A 49 -4.70 15.34 -15.82
CA GLU A 49 -6.12 15.10 -15.55
C GLU A 49 -6.53 13.69 -16.01
N ASN A 50 -6.13 13.31 -17.23
CA ASN A 50 -6.38 11.94 -17.74
C ASN A 50 -5.68 10.85 -16.89
N ALA A 51 -4.59 11.20 -16.23
CA ALA A 51 -3.91 10.32 -15.26
C ALA A 51 -4.48 10.46 -13.84
N GLU A 52 -5.59 11.20 -13.66
CA GLU A 52 -6.24 11.45 -12.38
C GLU A 52 -5.34 12.10 -11.31
N LEU A 53 -4.29 12.81 -11.73
CA LEU A 53 -3.34 13.47 -10.82
C LEU A 53 -3.70 14.92 -10.52
N VAL A 54 -4.48 15.56 -11.38
CA VAL A 54 -5.02 16.91 -11.17
C VAL A 54 -6.50 16.94 -11.54
N GLU A 55 -7.21 17.90 -10.98
CA GLU A 55 -8.62 18.11 -11.26
C GLU A 55 -8.95 19.60 -11.43
N ARG A 56 -10.02 19.88 -12.16
CA ARG A 56 -10.52 21.26 -12.36
C ARG A 56 -11.35 21.70 -11.18
N VAL A 57 -11.14 22.92 -10.75
CA VAL A 57 -11.93 23.58 -9.70
C VAL A 57 -12.68 24.74 -10.31
N THR A 58 -13.98 24.78 -10.05
CA THR A 58 -14.81 25.92 -10.43
C THR A 58 -14.62 27.01 -9.36
N ALA A 59 -13.95 28.11 -9.72
CA ALA A 59 -13.92 29.28 -8.85
C ALA A 59 -15.23 30.08 -8.98
N PRO A 60 -15.70 30.72 -7.90
CA PRO A 60 -16.84 31.65 -8.00
C PRO A 60 -16.49 32.77 -9.01
N SER A 61 -17.40 33.05 -9.94
CA SER A 61 -17.21 34.09 -10.94
C SER A 61 -17.23 35.46 -10.27
N SER A 62 -16.10 36.17 -10.33
CA SER A 62 -16.02 37.57 -9.90
C SER A 62 -15.73 38.46 -11.10
N GLY A 63 -16.71 38.76 -11.94
CA GLY A 63 -16.48 39.72 -13.03
C GLY A 63 -17.15 39.36 -14.36
N ARG A 64 -17.01 40.27 -15.39
CA ARG A 64 -17.45 40.03 -16.76
C ARG A 64 -16.45 39.08 -17.48
N GLY A 65 -16.92 38.00 -18.05
CA GLY A 65 -16.14 37.04 -18.85
C GLY A 65 -16.30 35.62 -18.36
N ARG A 66 -15.74 34.66 -19.14
CA ARG A 66 -15.71 33.24 -18.73
C ARG A 66 -14.72 33.08 -17.56
N PRO A 67 -15.18 32.51 -16.41
CA PRO A 67 -14.27 32.29 -15.27
C PRO A 67 -13.02 31.50 -15.68
N PRO A 68 -11.85 31.85 -15.17
CA PRO A 68 -10.64 31.05 -15.40
C PRO A 68 -10.81 29.67 -14.78
N VAL A 69 -10.32 28.66 -15.48
CA VAL A 69 -10.26 27.29 -14.96
C VAL A 69 -9.08 27.22 -14.00
N HIS A 70 -9.36 26.89 -12.73
CA HIS A 70 -8.34 26.59 -11.74
C HIS A 70 -8.10 25.09 -11.71
N TRP A 71 -6.88 24.72 -11.42
CA TRP A 71 -6.43 23.34 -11.29
C TRP A 71 -5.89 23.12 -9.89
N ARG A 72 -6.17 21.96 -9.34
CA ARG A 72 -5.58 21.50 -8.07
C ARG A 72 -5.12 20.04 -8.19
N LEU A 73 -4.32 19.58 -7.23
CA LEU A 73 -4.00 18.17 -7.14
C LEU A 73 -5.23 17.35 -6.78
N ALA A 74 -5.40 16.22 -7.45
CA ALA A 74 -6.33 15.18 -7.02
C ALA A 74 -5.78 14.43 -5.80
N ALA A 75 -6.65 13.78 -5.04
CA ALA A 75 -6.23 13.00 -3.86
C ALA A 75 -5.23 11.89 -4.20
N SER A 76 -5.38 11.25 -5.37
CA SER A 76 -4.48 10.24 -5.93
C SER A 76 -3.03 10.70 -6.10
N ALA A 77 -2.82 12.01 -6.35
CA ALA A 77 -1.48 12.58 -6.50
C ALA A 77 -0.65 12.57 -5.20
N SER A 78 -1.26 12.27 -4.06
CA SER A 78 -0.53 12.15 -2.79
C SER A 78 0.57 11.07 -2.83
N SER A 79 0.35 10.00 -3.61
CA SER A 79 1.32 8.90 -3.79
C SER A 79 2.59 9.29 -4.56
N LEU A 80 2.61 10.47 -5.21
CA LEU A 80 3.79 11.01 -5.92
C LEU A 80 4.80 11.67 -4.98
N PHE A 81 4.41 11.97 -3.76
CA PHE A 81 5.26 12.59 -2.76
C PHE A 81 5.83 11.51 -1.84
N ALA A 82 7.07 11.71 -1.41
CA ALA A 82 7.69 10.83 -0.43
C ALA A 82 6.82 10.82 0.85
N ASP A 83 6.58 9.64 1.36
CA ASP A 83 5.94 9.44 2.65
C ASP A 83 6.95 8.89 3.68
N ARG A 84 6.56 8.90 4.95
CA ARG A 84 7.34 8.38 6.07
C ARG A 84 6.56 7.34 6.86
N HIS A 85 5.62 6.65 6.23
CA HIS A 85 4.77 5.68 6.93
C HIS A 85 5.60 4.52 7.52
N SER A 86 6.61 4.05 6.78
CA SER A 86 7.52 3.00 7.26
C SER A 86 8.33 3.49 8.47
N ASP A 87 9.01 4.64 8.33
CA ASP A 87 9.79 5.23 9.42
C ASP A 87 8.93 5.47 10.67
N LEU A 88 7.75 6.09 10.50
CA LEU A 88 6.82 6.34 11.59
C LEU A 88 6.38 5.04 12.29
N THR A 89 6.13 3.98 11.51
CA THR A 89 5.74 2.68 12.07
C THR A 89 6.87 2.10 12.93
N VAL A 90 8.12 2.15 12.46
CA VAL A 90 9.29 1.71 13.22
C VAL A 90 9.47 2.57 14.48
N GLU A 91 9.39 3.89 14.35
CA GLU A 91 9.46 4.81 15.49
C GLU A 91 8.39 4.51 16.57
N LEU A 92 7.16 4.20 16.15
CA LEU A 92 6.07 3.83 17.07
C LEU A 92 6.33 2.48 17.75
N ILE A 93 6.83 1.46 17.03
CA ILE A 93 7.20 0.16 17.61
C ILE A 93 8.26 0.36 18.70
N VAL A 94 9.33 1.10 18.40
CA VAL A 94 10.39 1.39 19.34
C VAL A 94 9.84 2.19 20.55
N SER A 95 9.04 3.23 20.31
CA SER A 95 8.45 4.05 21.37
C SER A 95 7.54 3.26 22.30
N ILE A 96 6.73 2.33 21.77
CA ILE A 96 5.89 1.45 22.59
C ILE A 96 6.76 0.55 23.45
N ARG A 97 7.80 -0.05 22.89
CA ARG A 97 8.74 -0.90 23.64
C ARG A 97 9.43 -0.13 24.75
N ASP A 98 9.95 1.05 24.43
CA ASP A 98 10.71 1.86 25.40
C ASP A 98 9.84 2.44 26.52
N ALA A 99 8.63 2.90 26.19
CA ALA A 99 7.75 3.55 27.16
C ALA A 99 6.91 2.57 27.98
N LEU A 100 6.48 1.44 27.37
CA LEU A 100 5.49 0.54 27.95
C LEU A 100 5.99 -0.91 28.13
N GLY A 101 7.19 -1.22 27.63
CA GLY A 101 7.80 -2.55 27.70
C GLY A 101 7.36 -3.52 26.58
N GLU A 102 8.09 -4.63 26.50
CA GLU A 102 7.89 -5.66 25.45
C GLU A 102 6.51 -6.32 25.55
N GLU A 103 6.00 -6.56 26.76
CA GLU A 103 4.68 -7.17 26.98
C GLU A 103 3.53 -6.33 26.37
N ALA A 104 3.64 -5.00 26.49
CA ALA A 104 2.68 -4.08 25.87
C ALA A 104 2.75 -4.13 24.33
N LEU A 105 3.95 -4.19 23.76
CA LEU A 105 4.14 -4.34 22.32
C LEU A 105 3.55 -5.66 21.82
N GLU A 106 3.80 -6.78 22.52
CA GLU A 106 3.20 -8.08 22.19
C GLU A 106 1.66 -8.03 22.23
N ALA A 107 1.08 -7.33 23.20
CA ALA A 107 -0.37 -7.14 23.30
C ALA A 107 -0.92 -6.35 22.09
N VAL A 108 -0.22 -5.32 21.64
CA VAL A 108 -0.59 -4.55 20.44
C VAL A 108 -0.51 -5.41 19.18
N VAL A 109 0.57 -6.18 19.00
CA VAL A 109 0.75 -7.11 17.88
C VAL A 109 -0.36 -8.17 17.86
N ARG A 110 -0.67 -8.77 19.00
CA ARG A 110 -1.76 -9.73 19.14
C ARG A 110 -3.11 -9.13 18.78
N THR A 111 -3.43 -7.95 19.29
CA THR A 111 -4.70 -7.26 18.98
C THR A 111 -4.83 -6.94 17.48
N ARG A 112 -3.73 -6.53 16.83
CA ARG A 112 -3.69 -6.34 15.38
C ARG A 112 -3.98 -7.64 14.63
N ALA A 113 -3.32 -8.74 15.01
CA ALA A 113 -3.51 -10.05 14.39
C ALA A 113 -4.94 -10.58 14.56
N GLU A 114 -5.57 -10.36 15.71
CA GLU A 114 -6.97 -10.74 15.96
C GLU A 114 -7.95 -9.97 15.05
N ARG A 115 -7.73 -8.67 14.83
CA ARG A 115 -8.52 -7.87 13.89
C ARG A 115 -8.37 -8.38 12.46
N GLN A 116 -7.14 -8.68 12.03
CA GLN A 116 -6.87 -9.20 10.71
C GLN A 116 -7.51 -10.59 10.53
N LEU A 117 -7.43 -11.47 11.53
CA LEU A 117 -8.09 -12.77 11.53
C LEU A 117 -9.61 -12.65 11.38
N ALA A 118 -10.24 -11.70 12.07
CA ALA A 118 -11.67 -11.45 11.93
C ALA A 118 -12.05 -11.08 10.49
N THR A 119 -11.25 -10.23 9.84
CA THR A 119 -11.45 -9.87 8.42
C THR A 119 -11.29 -11.09 7.50
N TYR A 120 -10.28 -11.93 7.74
CA TYR A 120 -10.01 -13.12 6.93
C TYR A 120 -11.15 -14.16 7.07
N ARG A 121 -11.66 -14.38 8.27
CA ARG A 121 -12.78 -15.29 8.54
C ARG A 121 -14.09 -14.90 7.84
N VAL A 122 -14.32 -13.62 7.63
CA VAL A 122 -15.48 -13.15 6.84
C VAL A 122 -15.30 -13.46 5.36
N ALA A 123 -14.05 -13.46 4.88
CA ALA A 123 -13.74 -13.62 3.47
C ALA A 123 -13.51 -15.08 3.03
N ILE A 124 -13.22 -15.98 3.99
CA ILE A 124 -12.91 -17.39 3.73
C ILE A 124 -14.14 -18.24 4.09
N ASP A 125 -14.58 -19.05 3.16
CA ASP A 125 -15.64 -20.04 3.40
C ASP A 125 -15.05 -21.27 4.09
N ASP A 126 -15.43 -21.51 5.33
CA ASP A 126 -14.96 -22.64 6.15
C ASP A 126 -15.36 -24.02 5.57
N THR A 127 -16.35 -24.05 4.66
CA THR A 127 -16.79 -25.28 3.96
C THR A 127 -16.02 -25.54 2.67
N ALA A 128 -15.24 -24.59 2.19
CA ALA A 128 -14.44 -24.72 0.98
C ALA A 128 -13.25 -25.69 1.20
N SER A 129 -12.73 -26.22 0.08
CA SER A 129 -11.53 -27.07 0.12
C SER A 129 -10.33 -26.31 0.71
N VAL A 130 -9.33 -27.03 1.22
CA VAL A 130 -8.07 -26.41 1.68
C VAL A 130 -7.42 -25.61 0.58
N SER A 131 -7.42 -26.12 -0.66
CA SER A 131 -6.89 -25.41 -1.84
C SER A 131 -7.59 -24.06 -2.04
N ASP A 132 -8.92 -24.02 -2.01
CA ASP A 132 -9.70 -22.79 -2.20
C ASP A 132 -9.41 -21.79 -1.08
N ARG A 133 -9.33 -22.25 0.17
CA ARG A 133 -8.99 -21.39 1.33
C ARG A 133 -7.59 -20.78 1.19
N VAL A 134 -6.59 -21.55 0.73
CA VAL A 134 -5.23 -21.04 0.51
C VAL A 134 -5.19 -20.02 -0.64
N HIS A 135 -5.88 -20.30 -1.76
CA HIS A 135 -6.01 -19.33 -2.84
C HIS A 135 -6.67 -18.04 -2.38
N ARG A 136 -7.71 -18.15 -1.55
CA ARG A 136 -8.39 -16.96 -1.00
C ARG A 136 -7.47 -16.16 -0.09
N ILE A 137 -6.63 -16.79 0.73
CA ILE A 137 -5.61 -16.09 1.52
C ILE A 137 -4.61 -15.40 0.59
N ALA A 138 -4.13 -16.05 -0.48
CA ALA A 138 -3.21 -15.43 -1.43
C ALA A 138 -3.79 -14.17 -2.08
N GLU A 139 -5.10 -14.18 -2.45
CA GLU A 139 -5.79 -12.99 -2.95
C GLU A 139 -5.82 -11.85 -1.92
N LEU A 140 -6.21 -12.15 -0.67
CA LEU A 140 -6.23 -11.16 0.42
C LEU A 140 -4.84 -10.57 0.65
N ARG A 141 -3.81 -11.41 0.70
CA ARG A 141 -2.42 -10.97 0.88
C ARG A 141 -1.93 -10.15 -0.30
N SER A 142 -2.31 -10.51 -1.54
CA SER A 142 -1.97 -9.71 -2.72
C SER A 142 -2.63 -8.34 -2.68
N ALA A 143 -3.89 -8.23 -2.24
CA ALA A 143 -4.57 -6.96 -2.02
C ALA A 143 -3.90 -6.11 -0.90
N GLU A 144 -3.27 -6.75 0.09
CA GLU A 144 -2.47 -6.12 1.15
C GLU A 144 -1.03 -5.76 0.69
N GLY A 145 -0.64 -6.08 -0.56
CA GLY A 145 0.65 -5.71 -1.14
C GLY A 145 1.77 -6.75 -1.04
N TYR A 146 1.48 -7.99 -0.62
CA TYR A 146 2.51 -9.04 -0.45
C TYR A 146 2.90 -9.76 -1.73
N LEU A 147 2.26 -9.51 -2.87
CA LEU A 147 2.44 -10.25 -4.12
C LEU A 147 2.38 -11.77 -3.86
N ALA A 148 1.28 -12.22 -3.27
CA ALA A 148 1.13 -13.58 -2.80
C ALA A 148 0.51 -14.48 -3.88
N GLU A 149 0.93 -15.74 -3.86
CA GLU A 149 0.35 -16.79 -4.71
C GLU A 149 0.20 -18.09 -3.92
N ALA A 150 -0.77 -18.91 -4.32
CA ALA A 150 -0.95 -20.28 -3.84
C ALA A 150 -0.41 -21.24 -4.89
N VAL A 151 0.48 -22.14 -4.48
CA VAL A 151 1.11 -23.13 -5.38
C VAL A 151 0.85 -24.53 -4.83
N GLU A 152 0.32 -25.43 -5.66
CA GLU A 152 0.19 -26.84 -5.33
C GLU A 152 1.38 -27.62 -5.88
N SER A 153 2.05 -28.39 -5.03
CA SER A 153 3.17 -29.24 -5.40
C SER A 153 3.28 -30.43 -4.43
N ASP A 154 3.56 -31.60 -4.97
CA ASP A 154 3.84 -32.81 -4.18
C ASP A 154 2.78 -33.15 -3.12
N GLY A 155 1.50 -32.89 -3.42
CA GLY A 155 0.36 -33.20 -2.54
C GLY A 155 0.20 -32.26 -1.35
N HIS A 156 0.85 -31.09 -1.36
CA HIS A 156 0.63 -30.02 -0.37
C HIS A 156 0.47 -28.66 -1.05
N MET A 157 -0.17 -27.74 -0.34
CA MET A 157 -0.27 -26.35 -0.77
C MET A 157 0.85 -25.52 -0.18
N THR A 158 1.36 -24.56 -0.94
CA THR A 158 2.33 -23.56 -0.45
C THR A 158 1.78 -22.16 -0.73
N LEU A 159 1.65 -21.36 0.30
CA LEU A 159 1.44 -19.92 0.17
C LEU A 159 2.81 -19.26 0.04
N VAL A 160 3.03 -18.51 -1.03
CA VAL A 160 4.28 -17.80 -1.30
C VAL A 160 4.01 -16.30 -1.31
N GLU A 161 4.81 -15.52 -0.60
CA GLU A 161 4.77 -14.07 -0.56
C GLU A 161 6.09 -13.53 -1.11
N HIS A 162 6.07 -12.95 -2.30
CA HIS A 162 7.26 -12.45 -3.00
C HIS A 162 7.72 -11.09 -2.51
N HIS A 163 6.85 -10.33 -1.84
CA HIS A 163 7.13 -9.02 -1.27
C HIS A 163 6.58 -8.93 0.15
N CYS A 164 7.28 -8.22 1.02
CA CYS A 164 6.81 -7.88 2.37
C CYS A 164 6.63 -6.37 2.48
N PRO A 165 5.38 -5.85 2.44
CA PRO A 165 5.13 -4.41 2.51
C PRO A 165 5.37 -3.82 3.91
N ILE A 166 5.57 -4.67 4.92
CA ILE A 166 5.86 -4.27 6.31
C ILE A 166 7.27 -4.66 6.74
N ARG A 167 8.22 -4.81 5.79
CA ARG A 167 9.56 -5.34 6.07
C ARG A 167 10.25 -4.60 7.22
N ASP A 168 10.30 -3.28 7.18
CA ASP A 168 11.01 -2.46 8.18
C ASP A 168 10.40 -2.62 9.57
N ALA A 169 9.06 -2.68 9.64
CA ALA A 169 8.34 -2.96 10.88
C ALA A 169 8.64 -4.38 11.40
N ALA A 170 8.70 -5.38 10.51
CA ALA A 170 8.98 -6.76 10.87
C ALA A 170 10.44 -6.96 11.34
N ASP A 171 11.41 -6.26 10.74
CA ASP A 171 12.80 -6.20 11.21
C ASP A 171 12.88 -5.60 12.62
N SER A 172 12.07 -4.57 12.91
CA SER A 172 12.00 -3.94 14.24
C SER A 172 11.24 -4.78 15.28
N CYS A 173 10.30 -5.65 14.84
CA CYS A 173 9.46 -6.46 15.72
C CYS A 173 9.17 -7.84 15.11
N ALA A 174 9.99 -8.85 15.44
CA ALA A 174 9.83 -10.23 14.96
C ALA A 174 8.48 -10.87 15.37
N GLY A 175 7.82 -10.35 16.41
CA GLY A 175 6.49 -10.73 16.83
C GLY A 175 5.44 -10.60 15.73
N LEU A 176 5.59 -9.64 14.81
CA LEU A 176 4.72 -9.48 13.64
C LEU A 176 4.73 -10.70 12.73
N CYS A 177 5.92 -11.27 12.44
CA CYS A 177 6.06 -12.47 11.62
C CYS A 177 5.52 -13.73 12.33
N SER A 178 5.68 -13.82 13.65
CA SER A 178 5.14 -14.94 14.45
C SER A 178 3.61 -14.88 14.49
N ALA A 179 3.04 -13.68 14.66
CA ALA A 179 1.60 -13.46 14.64
C ALA A 179 0.98 -13.79 13.26
N GLU A 180 1.70 -13.54 12.17
CA GLU A 180 1.28 -13.86 10.80
C GLU A 180 1.19 -15.38 10.57
N LEU A 181 2.18 -16.17 11.01
CA LEU A 181 2.12 -17.62 10.95
C LEU A 181 0.89 -18.17 11.72
N ASN A 182 0.64 -17.64 12.92
CA ASN A 182 -0.53 -17.99 13.72
C ASN A 182 -1.84 -17.55 13.05
N LEU A 183 -1.85 -16.42 12.37
CA LEU A 183 -2.98 -15.94 11.59
C LEU A 183 -3.36 -16.96 10.50
N PHE A 184 -2.41 -17.42 9.69
CA PHE A 184 -2.66 -18.39 8.63
C PHE A 184 -3.15 -19.73 9.19
N GLN A 185 -2.53 -20.23 10.28
CA GLN A 185 -2.98 -21.45 10.94
C GLN A 185 -4.44 -21.34 11.41
N LYS A 186 -4.84 -20.21 12.00
CA LYS A 186 -6.20 -19.99 12.51
C LYS A 186 -7.21 -19.70 11.40
N ALA A 187 -6.77 -19.07 10.30
CA ALA A 187 -7.62 -18.75 9.16
C ALA A 187 -7.91 -19.98 8.29
N LEU A 188 -6.92 -20.89 8.15
CA LEU A 188 -7.08 -22.13 7.39
C LEU A 188 -7.80 -23.23 8.17
N GLY A 189 -7.86 -23.13 9.48
CA GLY A 189 -8.62 -24.07 10.33
C GLY A 189 -7.77 -25.19 10.95
N PRO A 190 -8.43 -26.09 11.72
CA PRO A 190 -7.76 -27.11 12.50
C PRO A 190 -7.34 -28.34 11.70
N ASP A 191 -7.90 -28.55 10.52
CA ASP A 191 -7.67 -29.68 9.61
C ASP A 191 -6.34 -29.64 8.89
N VAL A 192 -5.59 -28.53 9.00
CA VAL A 192 -4.27 -28.34 8.39
C VAL A 192 -3.20 -27.98 9.40
N THR A 193 -1.95 -28.16 8.99
CA THR A 193 -0.78 -27.63 9.68
C THR A 193 -0.08 -26.63 8.75
N VAL A 194 0.26 -25.44 9.26
CA VAL A 194 0.99 -24.42 8.54
C VAL A 194 2.39 -24.29 9.12
N ALA A 195 3.40 -24.47 8.29
CA ALA A 195 4.82 -24.32 8.66
C ALA A 195 5.50 -23.32 7.73
N ARG A 196 6.32 -22.42 8.28
CA ARG A 196 7.12 -21.50 7.48
C ARG A 196 8.36 -22.24 6.97
N ASP A 197 8.54 -22.30 5.63
CA ASP A 197 9.68 -22.94 4.99
C ASP A 197 10.80 -21.95 4.66
N LYS A 198 10.44 -20.74 4.20
CA LYS A 198 11.40 -19.67 3.88
C LYS A 198 10.95 -18.39 4.58
N HIS A 199 11.93 -17.63 5.05
CA HIS A 199 11.69 -16.37 5.71
C HIS A 199 12.57 -15.26 5.10
N LEU A 200 11.96 -14.16 4.74
CA LEU A 200 12.65 -13.02 4.11
C LEU A 200 13.69 -12.40 5.06
N LEU A 201 13.40 -12.36 6.35
CA LEU A 201 14.30 -11.81 7.38
C LEU A 201 15.49 -12.73 7.69
N ASP A 202 15.41 -14.02 7.37
CA ASP A 202 16.52 -14.97 7.53
C ASP A 202 17.43 -15.04 6.28
N GLY A 203 17.42 -13.98 5.45
CA GLY A 203 18.20 -13.88 4.22
C GLY A 203 17.53 -14.50 3.00
N GLY A 204 16.30 -14.96 3.10
CA GLY A 204 15.49 -15.38 1.96
C GLY A 204 15.06 -14.21 1.07
N GLN A 205 14.73 -14.49 -0.18
CA GLN A 205 14.18 -13.49 -1.11
C GLN A 205 12.64 -13.36 -0.99
N ARG A 206 11.99 -14.26 -0.24
CA ARG A 206 10.54 -14.34 -0.08
C ARG A 206 10.19 -15.12 1.18
N CYS A 207 8.92 -14.98 1.63
CA CYS A 207 8.36 -15.89 2.63
C CYS A 207 7.60 -17.01 1.93
N SER A 208 7.64 -18.22 2.49
CA SER A 208 6.78 -19.32 2.04
C SER A 208 6.29 -20.15 3.23
N TYR A 209 5.06 -20.61 3.11
CA TYR A 209 4.35 -21.35 4.14
C TYR A 209 3.80 -22.62 3.53
N ARG A 210 4.24 -23.76 4.04
CA ARG A 210 3.74 -25.08 3.65
C ARG A 210 2.48 -25.41 4.43
N ILE A 211 1.45 -25.82 3.73
CA ILE A 211 0.15 -26.22 4.27
C ILE A 211 -0.06 -27.71 3.97
N THR A 212 -0.15 -28.52 5.00
CA THR A 212 -0.37 -29.97 4.92
C THR A 212 -1.63 -30.35 5.66
N LEU A 213 -2.36 -31.31 5.12
CA LEU A 213 -3.49 -31.93 5.84
C LEU A 213 -2.96 -32.69 7.07
N ARG A 214 -3.75 -32.68 8.14
CA ARG A 214 -3.47 -33.45 9.35
C ARG A 214 -3.96 -34.89 9.25
#